data_eb4d4a0a13f988ca3b25be3a79fe52af
#
_entry.id   eb4d4a0a13f988ca3b25be3a79fe52af
#
_cell.length_a   1.000
_cell.length_b   1.000
_cell.length_c   1.000
_cell.angle_alpha   90.00
_cell.angle_beta   90.00
_cell.angle_gamma   90.00
#
_symmetry.space_group_name_H-M   'P 1'
#
loop_
_entity.id
_entity.type
_entity.pdbx_description
1 polymer ?
#
loop_
_entity_poly.entity_id
_entity_poly.type
_entity_poly.pdbx_seq_one_letter_code
_entity_poly.pdbx_strand_id
1 'polypeptide(L)'
;DTEVGAAYLTWQMQNGATLGEALESSLDDLDGFFTFVVGTKDGFGVVRDPIACKPAVMAETDQYVAFGSEYRALVDLPRIEDARVWEPEPATVYFWSHDTAPTTSEKAA
;
A
#
# COMPACT_ATOMS: atom_id res chain seq x y z
N ASP A 1 5.66 -16.64 3.54
CA ASP A 1 4.52 -15.89 2.98
C ASP A 1 4.92 -14.52 2.48
N THR A 2 5.52 -13.71 3.33
CA THR A 2 6.02 -12.40 2.90
C THR A 2 7.11 -12.56 1.85
N GLU A 3 7.94 -13.55 2.00
CA GLU A 3 9.01 -13.85 1.07
C GLU A 3 8.47 -14.24 -0.31
N VAL A 4 7.40 -15.02 -0.34
CA VAL A 4 6.73 -15.40 -1.59
C VAL A 4 6.13 -14.15 -2.25
N GLY A 5 5.50 -13.29 -1.46
CA GLY A 5 4.93 -12.05 -1.97
C GLY A 5 5.99 -11.15 -2.58
N ALA A 6 7.12 -10.97 -1.88
CA ALA A 6 8.22 -10.16 -2.39
C ALA A 6 8.80 -10.72 -3.69
N ALA A 7 8.96 -12.04 -3.75
CA ALA A 7 9.46 -12.71 -4.96
C ALA A 7 8.50 -12.54 -6.13
N TYR A 8 7.21 -12.66 -5.87
CA TYR A 8 6.18 -12.49 -6.88
C TYR A 8 6.21 -11.07 -7.47
N LEU A 9 6.25 -10.07 -6.60
CA LEU A 9 6.26 -8.67 -7.05
C LEU A 9 7.53 -8.36 -7.84
N THR A 10 8.67 -8.86 -7.37
CA THR A 10 9.94 -8.69 -8.08
C THR A 10 9.88 -9.30 -9.47
N TRP A 11 9.34 -10.52 -9.57
CA TRP A 11 9.21 -11.20 -10.85
C TRP A 11 8.32 -10.41 -11.82
N GLN A 12 7.18 -9.91 -11.34
CA GLN A 12 6.28 -9.12 -12.17
C GLN A 12 6.97 -7.84 -12.68
N MET A 13 7.70 -7.15 -11.80
CA MET A 13 8.37 -5.92 -12.19
C MET A 13 9.53 -6.18 -13.14
N GLN A 14 10.24 -7.29 -12.98
CA GLN A 14 11.30 -7.68 -13.91
C GLN A 14 10.74 -8.00 -15.30
N ASN A 15 9.48 -8.36 -15.39
CA ASN A 15 8.81 -8.64 -16.65
C ASN A 15 8.04 -7.43 -17.19
N GLY A 16 8.34 -6.25 -16.69
CA GLY A 16 7.84 -5.00 -17.26
C GLY A 16 6.66 -4.36 -16.54
N ALA A 17 6.13 -4.97 -15.48
CA ALA A 17 5.03 -4.39 -14.74
C ALA A 17 5.51 -3.24 -13.87
N THR A 18 4.68 -2.21 -13.69
CA THR A 18 4.92 -1.19 -12.68
C THR A 18 4.57 -1.79 -11.31
N LEU A 19 4.97 -1.10 -10.23
CA LEU A 19 4.62 -1.55 -8.89
C LEU A 19 3.10 -1.62 -8.72
N GLY A 20 2.37 -0.62 -9.20
CA GLY A 20 0.91 -0.61 -9.12
C GLY A 20 0.30 -1.80 -9.86
N GLU A 21 0.80 -2.09 -11.06
CA GLU A 21 0.33 -3.24 -11.83
C GLU A 21 0.64 -4.57 -11.16
N ALA A 22 1.82 -4.68 -10.57
CA ALA A 22 2.22 -5.89 -9.86
C ALA A 22 1.34 -6.14 -8.64
N LEU A 23 1.03 -5.09 -7.88
CA LEU A 23 0.16 -5.19 -6.72
C LEU A 23 -1.26 -5.58 -7.12
N GLU A 24 -1.76 -5.01 -8.20
CA GLU A 24 -3.09 -5.33 -8.71
C GLU A 24 -3.16 -6.79 -9.14
N SER A 25 -2.15 -7.28 -9.85
CA SER A 25 -2.07 -8.68 -10.27
C SER A 25 -2.03 -9.64 -9.06
N SER A 26 -1.44 -9.20 -7.94
CA SER A 26 -1.36 -10.05 -6.75
C SER A 26 -2.74 -10.39 -6.19
N LEU A 27 -3.73 -9.54 -6.41
CA LEU A 27 -5.09 -9.83 -5.97
C LEU A 27 -5.70 -11.01 -6.70
N ASP A 28 -5.29 -11.23 -7.95
CA ASP A 28 -5.79 -12.34 -8.76
C ASP A 28 -4.95 -13.61 -8.57
N ASP A 29 -3.66 -13.45 -8.38
CA ASP A 29 -2.73 -14.58 -8.44
C ASP A 29 -2.35 -15.18 -7.09
N LEU A 30 -2.50 -14.42 -6.01
CA LEU A 30 -2.12 -14.89 -4.68
C LEU A 30 -3.36 -15.17 -3.83
N ASP A 31 -3.33 -16.31 -3.16
CA ASP A 31 -4.40 -16.70 -2.24
C ASP A 31 -4.02 -16.34 -0.82
N GLY A 32 -5.05 -16.21 0.02
CA GLY A 32 -4.88 -16.03 1.45
C GLY A 32 -5.27 -14.67 1.95
N PHE A 33 -4.91 -14.40 3.19
CA PHE A 33 -5.20 -13.13 3.85
C PHE A 33 -3.92 -12.33 3.91
N PHE A 34 -3.88 -11.21 3.21
CA PHE A 34 -2.63 -10.45 3.18
C PHE A 34 -2.90 -8.94 3.05
N THR A 35 -1.97 -8.19 3.58
CA THR A 35 -1.86 -6.76 3.31
C THR A 35 -0.39 -6.54 3.00
N PHE A 36 -0.10 -6.09 1.80
CA PHE A 36 1.27 -5.79 1.42
C PHE A 36 1.50 -4.30 1.46
N VAL A 37 2.59 -3.93 2.13
CA VAL A 37 3.11 -2.56 2.15
C VAL A 37 4.49 -2.64 1.52
N VAL A 38 4.66 -1.99 0.40
CA VAL A 38 5.87 -2.16 -0.42
C VAL A 38 6.50 -0.82 -0.73
N GLY A 39 7.77 -0.69 -0.37
CA GLY A 39 8.58 0.45 -0.78
C GLY A 39 9.53 0.03 -1.87
N THR A 40 9.64 0.85 -2.90
CA THR A 40 10.64 0.68 -3.94
C THR A 40 11.41 1.98 -4.11
N LYS A 41 12.44 1.94 -4.94
CA LYS A 41 13.22 3.14 -5.27
C LYS A 41 12.32 4.27 -5.77
N ASP A 42 11.29 3.94 -6.53
CA ASP A 42 10.48 4.93 -7.24
C ASP A 42 9.11 5.17 -6.64
N GLY A 43 8.69 4.36 -5.67
CA GLY A 43 7.34 4.50 -5.16
C GLY A 43 7.04 3.70 -3.91
N PHE A 44 5.79 3.83 -3.48
CA PHE A 44 5.26 3.18 -2.29
C PHE A 44 3.87 2.68 -2.64
N GLY A 45 3.57 1.45 -2.29
CA GLY A 45 2.27 0.87 -2.60
C GLY A 45 1.72 0.04 -1.45
N VAL A 46 0.39 -0.01 -1.38
CA VAL A 46 -0.35 -0.82 -0.41
C VAL A 46 -1.44 -1.56 -1.16
N VAL A 47 -1.55 -2.86 -0.91
CA VAL A 47 -2.67 -3.65 -1.43
C VAL A 47 -3.26 -4.45 -0.29
N ARG A 48 -4.58 -4.48 -0.23
CA ARG A 48 -5.31 -5.23 0.78
C ARG A 48 -6.11 -6.35 0.12
N ASP A 49 -6.05 -7.54 0.70
CA ASP A 49 -6.77 -8.69 0.18
C ASP A 49 -8.30 -8.47 0.19
N PRO A 50 -9.06 -9.28 -0.57
CA PRO A 50 -10.52 -9.09 -0.66
C PRO A 50 -11.29 -9.29 0.64
N ILE A 51 -10.76 -10.08 1.57
CA ILE A 51 -11.42 -10.35 2.85
C ILE A 51 -11.13 -9.23 3.86
N ALA A 52 -9.91 -8.70 3.83
CA ALA A 52 -9.49 -7.59 4.69
C ALA A 52 -9.71 -7.88 6.18
N CYS A 53 -9.36 -9.09 6.62
CA CYS A 53 -9.61 -9.49 8.00
C CYS A 53 -8.58 -8.96 9.00
N LYS A 54 -7.41 -8.52 8.52
CA LYS A 54 -6.38 -7.95 9.40
C LYS A 54 -6.53 -6.45 9.48
N PRO A 55 -6.32 -5.86 10.68
CA PRO A 55 -6.47 -4.41 10.84
C PRO A 55 -5.43 -3.64 10.03
N ALA A 56 -5.86 -2.49 9.52
CA ALA A 56 -4.98 -1.61 8.76
C ALA A 56 -5.51 -0.19 8.82
N VAL A 57 -4.62 0.79 8.90
CA VAL A 57 -4.97 2.20 8.87
C VAL A 57 -3.91 2.96 8.11
N MET A 58 -4.33 3.96 7.38
CA MET A 58 -3.44 4.85 6.63
C MET A 58 -3.67 6.30 7.00
N ALA A 59 -2.61 7.09 6.90
CA ALA A 59 -2.68 8.53 7.11
C ALA A 59 -1.90 9.22 6.02
N GLU A 60 -2.46 10.29 5.48
CA GLU A 60 -1.83 11.05 4.41
C GLU A 60 -1.89 12.53 4.70
N THR A 61 -0.75 13.20 4.55
CA THR A 61 -0.65 14.65 4.56
C THR A 61 0.00 15.09 3.26
N ASP A 62 0.20 16.39 3.08
CA ASP A 62 0.95 16.90 1.94
C ASP A 62 2.45 16.58 2.01
N GLN A 63 2.92 16.04 3.13
CA GLN A 63 4.33 15.74 3.36
C GLN A 63 4.64 14.24 3.37
N TYR A 64 3.66 13.40 3.71
CA TYR A 64 3.93 11.97 3.83
C TYR A 64 2.65 11.15 3.70
N VAL A 65 2.85 9.85 3.46
CA VAL A 65 1.82 8.83 3.63
C VAL A 65 2.38 7.78 4.59
N ALA A 66 1.55 7.31 5.51
CA ALA A 66 1.95 6.35 6.53
C ALA A 66 0.95 5.22 6.64
N PHE A 67 1.45 4.06 7.01
CA PHE A 67 0.65 2.86 7.22
C PHE A 67 0.93 2.27 8.59
N GLY A 68 -0.11 1.78 9.24
CA GLY A 68 0.04 1.04 10.49
C GLY A 68 -1.08 0.03 10.65
N SER A 69 -0.92 -0.89 11.58
CA SER A 69 -1.98 -1.84 11.91
C SER A 69 -3.05 -1.18 12.78
N GLU A 70 -2.66 -0.20 13.57
CA GLU A 70 -3.57 0.54 14.44
C GLU A 70 -3.24 2.03 14.40
N TYR A 71 -4.25 2.87 14.56
CA TYR A 71 -4.04 4.32 14.59
C TYR A 71 -3.05 4.75 15.66
N ARG A 72 -3.03 4.06 16.78
CA ARG A 72 -2.09 4.34 17.88
C ARG A 72 -0.64 4.39 17.41
N ALA A 73 -0.30 3.58 16.41
CA ALA A 73 1.07 3.55 15.88
C ALA A 73 1.43 4.83 15.15
N LEU A 74 0.46 5.64 14.75
CA LEU A 74 0.66 6.83 13.94
C LEU A 74 0.51 8.13 14.73
N VAL A 75 0.09 8.08 16.00
CA VAL A 75 -0.31 9.29 16.74
C VAL A 75 0.82 10.27 17.01
N ASP A 76 2.06 9.81 16.96
CA ASP A 76 3.21 10.67 17.21
C ASP A 76 3.85 11.23 15.94
N LEU A 77 3.27 10.95 14.78
CA LEU A 77 3.80 11.47 13.54
C LEU A 77 3.55 12.99 13.45
N PRO A 78 4.49 13.73 12.83
CA PRO A 78 4.32 15.18 12.69
C PRO A 78 3.03 15.52 11.95
N ARG A 79 2.26 16.46 12.50
CA ARG A 79 1.04 16.96 11.86
C ARG A 79 -0.02 15.89 11.61
N ILE A 80 -0.03 14.86 12.44
CA ILE A 80 -1.03 13.79 12.28
C ILE A 80 -2.47 14.34 12.42
N GLU A 81 -2.67 15.38 13.20
CA GLU A 81 -3.98 16.00 13.38
C GLU A 81 -4.52 16.61 12.08
N ASP A 82 -3.66 16.91 11.14
CA ASP A 82 -4.06 17.46 9.83
C ASP A 82 -4.18 16.37 8.76
N ALA A 83 -3.87 15.12 9.10
CA ALA A 83 -3.83 14.04 8.12
C ALA A 83 -5.23 13.54 7.76
N ARG A 84 -5.37 13.12 6.51
CA ARG A 84 -6.50 12.30 6.12
C ARG A 84 -6.21 10.89 6.63
N VAL A 85 -7.12 10.36 7.44
CA VAL A 85 -6.97 9.02 8.02
C VAL A 85 -8.09 8.13 7.50
N TRP A 86 -7.74 6.94 7.02
CA TRP A 86 -8.74 6.01 6.51
C TRP A 86 -8.27 4.57 6.65
N GLU A 87 -9.22 3.66 6.57
CA GLU A 87 -8.94 2.24 6.52
C GLU A 87 -8.89 1.81 5.05
N PRO A 88 -7.79 1.17 4.60
CA PRO A 88 -7.72 0.71 3.21
C PRO A 88 -8.86 -0.24 2.88
N GLU A 89 -9.47 -0.03 1.73
CA GLU A 89 -10.60 -0.84 1.29
C GLU A 89 -10.13 -2.22 0.83
N PRO A 90 -10.99 -3.25 0.99
CA PRO A 90 -10.68 -4.59 0.48
C PRO A 90 -10.45 -4.58 -1.03
N ALA A 91 -9.61 -5.47 -1.52
CA ALA A 91 -9.33 -5.66 -2.94
C ALA A 91 -8.94 -4.35 -3.65
N THR A 92 -8.17 -3.50 -2.96
CA THR A 92 -7.82 -2.18 -3.49
C THR A 92 -6.33 -1.97 -3.38
N VAL A 93 -5.78 -1.32 -4.40
CA VAL A 93 -4.38 -0.94 -4.46
C VAL A 93 -4.28 0.58 -4.32
N TYR A 94 -3.37 1.04 -3.46
CA TYR A 94 -3.03 2.44 -3.31
C TYR A 94 -1.57 2.61 -3.70
N PHE A 95 -1.26 3.65 -4.47
CA PHE A 95 0.08 3.81 -4.98
C PHE A 95 0.49 5.28 -4.99
N TRP A 96 1.72 5.54 -4.58
CA TRP A 96 2.33 6.87 -4.61
C TRP A 96 3.69 6.78 -5.27
N SER A 97 4.02 7.79 -6.09
CA SER A 97 5.33 7.92 -6.70
C SER A 97 6.18 8.85 -5.87
N HIS A 98 7.49 8.58 -5.78
CA HIS A 98 8.42 9.49 -5.12
C HIS A 98 8.56 10.83 -5.84
N ASP A 99 8.17 10.88 -7.10
CA ASP A 99 8.27 12.09 -7.92
C ASP A 99 7.14 13.08 -7.66
N THR A 100 6.10 12.65 -6.96
CA THR A 100 4.94 13.48 -6.65
C THR A 100 4.73 13.52 -5.15
N ALA A 101 4.36 14.72 -4.63
CA ALA A 101 3.98 14.81 -3.24
C ALA A 101 2.71 13.98 -3.01
N PRO A 102 2.59 13.30 -1.86
CA PRO A 102 1.38 12.55 -1.57
C PRO A 102 0.23 13.54 -1.31
N THR A 103 -0.74 13.55 -2.17
CA THR A 103 -1.91 14.42 -2.04
C THR A 103 -3.19 13.62 -1.95
N THR A 104 -3.29 12.56 -2.74
CA THR A 104 -4.49 11.73 -2.80
C THR A 104 -4.03 10.32 -3.12
N SER A 105 -4.59 9.36 -2.42
CA SER A 105 -4.31 7.96 -2.74
C SER A 105 -4.91 7.62 -4.09
N GLU A 106 -4.17 6.88 -4.89
CA GLU A 106 -4.65 6.42 -6.19
C GLU A 106 -4.90 4.93 -6.11
N LYS A 107 -6.05 4.52 -6.65
CA LYS A 107 -6.34 3.11 -6.82
C LYS A 107 -5.81 2.72 -8.18
N ALA A 108 -4.96 1.72 -8.22
CA ALA A 108 -4.53 1.16 -9.50
C ALA A 108 -5.74 0.51 -10.14
N ALA A 109 -6.06 0.97 -11.28
CA ALA A 109 -7.25 0.49 -11.98
C ALA A 109 -7.01 -0.84 -12.66
#